data_feaf6fd717ae125f8f814cd972f7a808
#
_entry.id   feaf6fd717ae125f8f814cd972f7a808
#
_cell.length_a   1.000
_cell.length_b   1.000
_cell.length_c   1.000
_cell.angle_alpha   90.00
_cell.angle_beta   90.00
_cell.angle_gamma   90.00
#
_symmetry.space_group_name_H-M   'P 1'
#
loop_
_entity.id
_entity.type
_entity.pdbx_description
1 polymer ?
#
loop_
_entity_poly.entity_id
_entity_poly.type
_entity_poly.pdbx_seq_one_letter_code
_entity_poly.pdbx_strand_id
1 'polypeptide(L)'
;MEESILYIKNGTIIDPKENRPYKADLQIENGRISRIIRKEGEHFKISADALALAEGKDSLSAVRQDNAALAEGKVIDAQGLMIAPGLADTHVHFRDPGFTYKEDIYTGAAAAAKGGFTQIVLMANTKPCVDNEDTLSYVLAKGKETGIHIASCVNVTKGMAGKELTDMERLSERGAAGFTDDGIPLLNEELVREAMERAKKLHKPISFHEENPAFIVNNGINRGRASAFYHIGGSPGEAETDLVKRDLELALLTGADVVIQHISTKEAVELVRRAKEKGASVHAEATPHHFTLTEEAAIEKGTLAKMNPPLREEADRLAIIKGLKDGTIDLIATDHAPHSREEKDRPVTEAPSGIIGLETALSLGIRELVEKGHLTWPELIERMSTSPCRLYGLEGGRVEEKAAADLVLFHPQERWTVSEFTSKSSNSPFIGESLPGVVYYTICGGRIVYKKA
;
A
#
# COMPACT_ATOMS: atom_id res chain seq x y z
N MET A 1 -25.16 2.80 21.19
CA MET A 1 -24.57 2.35 19.89
C MET A 1 -25.29 1.07 19.58
N GLU A 2 -26.03 1.02 18.47
CA GLU A 2 -26.65 -0.22 18.03
C GLU A 2 -25.56 -1.22 17.73
N GLU A 3 -25.71 -2.46 18.22
CA GLU A 3 -24.80 -3.56 17.95
C GLU A 3 -24.88 -3.91 16.46
N SER A 4 -23.88 -3.51 15.67
CA SER A 4 -23.83 -3.86 14.25
C SER A 4 -23.23 -5.25 14.10
N ILE A 5 -24.03 -6.20 13.63
CA ILE A 5 -23.59 -7.57 13.33
C ILE A 5 -23.49 -7.73 11.81
N LEU A 6 -22.36 -8.25 11.34
CA LEU A 6 -22.13 -8.61 9.95
C LEU A 6 -21.70 -10.09 9.87
N TYR A 7 -22.39 -10.86 9.03
CA TYR A 7 -22.05 -12.25 8.75
C TYR A 7 -21.48 -12.36 7.34
N ILE A 8 -20.34 -13.07 7.21
CA ILE A 8 -19.74 -13.41 5.91
C ILE A 8 -19.69 -14.93 5.83
N LYS A 9 -20.42 -15.51 4.88
CA LYS A 9 -20.52 -16.96 4.71
C LYS A 9 -19.85 -17.45 3.43
N ASN A 10 -19.46 -18.73 3.42
CA ASN A 10 -18.95 -19.44 2.24
C ASN A 10 -17.61 -18.91 1.67
N GLY A 11 -16.88 -18.08 2.41
CA GLY A 11 -15.64 -17.50 1.94
C GLY A 11 -14.44 -18.44 1.97
N THR A 12 -13.39 -18.09 1.23
CA THR A 12 -12.08 -18.73 1.32
C THR A 12 -11.11 -17.75 1.97
N ILE A 13 -10.69 -18.03 3.19
CA ILE A 13 -9.80 -17.16 3.96
C ILE A 13 -8.35 -17.36 3.54
N ILE A 14 -7.65 -16.26 3.31
CA ILE A 14 -6.20 -16.20 3.19
C ILE A 14 -5.66 -15.63 4.50
N ASP A 15 -5.03 -16.46 5.28
CA ASP A 15 -4.33 -16.06 6.50
C ASP A 15 -2.83 -16.26 6.30
N PRO A 16 -1.99 -15.21 6.38
CA PRO A 16 -0.55 -15.34 6.24
C PRO A 16 0.12 -16.28 7.25
N LYS A 17 -0.54 -16.58 8.37
CA LYS A 17 -0.06 -17.58 9.34
C LYS A 17 -0.27 -19.03 8.88
N GLU A 18 -1.09 -19.23 7.85
CA GLU A 18 -1.42 -20.55 7.31
C GLU A 18 -0.69 -20.80 5.99
N ASN A 19 -0.31 -22.04 5.73
CA ASN A 19 0.40 -22.38 4.48
C ASN A 19 -0.48 -22.32 3.23
N ARG A 20 -1.81 -22.32 3.39
CA ARG A 20 -2.79 -22.32 2.28
C ARG A 20 -4.14 -21.75 2.73
N PRO A 21 -4.91 -21.19 1.79
CA PRO A 21 -6.27 -20.74 2.06
C PRO A 21 -7.19 -21.85 2.54
N TYR A 22 -8.19 -21.51 3.36
CA TYR A 22 -9.18 -22.45 3.90
C TYR A 22 -10.60 -21.86 3.86
N LYS A 23 -11.61 -22.74 3.84
CA LYS A 23 -13.03 -22.34 3.87
C LYS A 23 -13.48 -22.01 5.29
N ALA A 24 -14.16 -20.86 5.43
CA ALA A 24 -14.78 -20.48 6.72
C ALA A 24 -15.92 -19.47 6.53
N ASP A 25 -16.72 -19.36 7.60
CA ASP A 25 -17.66 -18.27 7.80
C ASP A 25 -17.13 -17.35 8.90
N LEU A 26 -17.42 -16.05 8.79
CA LEU A 26 -17.00 -15.03 9.76
C LEU A 26 -18.23 -14.37 10.39
N GLN A 27 -18.15 -14.11 11.68
CA GLN A 27 -19.06 -13.24 12.40
C GLN A 27 -18.27 -12.01 12.87
N ILE A 28 -18.83 -10.84 12.61
CA ILE A 28 -18.25 -9.57 12.98
C ILE A 28 -19.24 -8.85 13.88
N GLU A 29 -18.77 -8.41 15.04
CA GLU A 29 -19.54 -7.67 16.03
C GLU A 29 -18.75 -6.46 16.51
N ASN A 30 -19.39 -5.31 16.55
CA ASN A 30 -18.78 -4.07 17.03
C ASN A 30 -17.42 -3.76 16.40
N GLY A 31 -17.29 -3.99 15.09
CA GLY A 31 -16.08 -3.74 14.34
C GLY A 31 -14.95 -4.75 14.49
N ARG A 32 -15.20 -5.87 15.21
CA ARG A 32 -14.20 -6.93 15.42
C ARG A 32 -14.70 -8.29 14.94
N ILE A 33 -13.80 -9.15 14.53
CA ILE A 33 -14.10 -10.55 14.21
C ILE A 33 -14.40 -11.27 15.52
N SER A 34 -15.68 -11.55 15.76
CA SER A 34 -16.10 -12.25 16.99
C SER A 34 -15.92 -13.75 16.88
N ARG A 35 -16.05 -14.31 15.66
CA ARG A 35 -15.95 -15.75 15.45
C ARG A 35 -15.48 -16.12 14.05
N ILE A 36 -14.64 -17.16 13.95
CA ILE A 36 -14.21 -17.81 12.70
C ILE A 36 -14.64 -19.28 12.76
N ILE A 37 -15.48 -19.72 11.82
CA ILE A 37 -15.99 -21.08 11.76
C ILE A 37 -15.42 -21.78 10.54
N ARG A 38 -14.41 -22.63 10.74
CA ARG A 38 -13.80 -23.45 9.69
C ARG A 38 -14.74 -24.55 9.25
N LYS A 39 -14.82 -24.80 7.95
CA LYS A 39 -15.72 -25.79 7.35
C LYS A 39 -15.06 -27.17 7.20
N GLU A 40 -14.81 -27.84 8.32
CA GLU A 40 -14.48 -29.27 8.34
C GLU A 40 -15.54 -30.06 9.08
N GLY A 41 -16.84 -29.76 8.85
CA GLY A 41 -17.95 -30.55 9.39
C GLY A 41 -19.09 -29.83 10.10
N GLU A 42 -18.96 -28.58 10.53
CA GLU A 42 -20.07 -27.81 11.10
C GLU A 42 -20.38 -26.57 10.26
N HIS A 43 -21.65 -26.46 9.84
CA HIS A 43 -22.14 -25.23 9.21
C HIS A 43 -22.59 -24.26 10.31
N PHE A 44 -22.20 -23.00 10.18
CA PHE A 44 -22.80 -21.92 10.95
C PHE A 44 -24.30 -21.89 10.63
N LYS A 45 -25.13 -22.20 11.60
CA LYS A 45 -26.58 -22.07 11.49
C LYS A 45 -26.91 -20.59 11.72
N ILE A 46 -26.87 -19.77 10.66
CA ILE A 46 -27.62 -18.53 10.66
C ILE A 46 -29.07 -18.93 10.82
N SER A 47 -29.78 -18.33 11.77
CA SER A 47 -31.22 -18.66 11.94
C SER A 47 -31.90 -18.44 10.58
N ALA A 48 -32.85 -19.32 10.26
CA ALA A 48 -33.59 -19.23 8.99
C ALA A 48 -34.20 -17.83 8.76
N ASP A 49 -34.47 -17.12 9.85
CA ASP A 49 -35.03 -15.77 9.87
C ASP A 49 -34.04 -14.69 9.43
N ALA A 50 -32.77 -14.78 9.82
CA ALA A 50 -31.73 -13.86 9.34
C ALA A 50 -31.43 -14.04 7.84
N LEU A 51 -31.57 -15.27 7.32
CA LEU A 51 -31.44 -15.56 5.90
C LEU A 51 -32.62 -15.01 5.10
N ALA A 52 -33.87 -15.14 5.61
CA ALA A 52 -35.07 -14.64 4.98
C ALA A 52 -35.08 -13.11 4.85
N LEU A 53 -34.56 -12.40 5.86
CA LEU A 53 -34.39 -10.95 5.83
C LEU A 53 -33.35 -10.49 4.79
N ALA A 54 -32.26 -11.24 4.62
CA ALA A 54 -31.23 -10.95 3.62
C ALA A 54 -31.71 -11.22 2.18
N GLU A 55 -32.65 -12.13 1.97
CA GLU A 55 -33.22 -12.49 0.67
C GLU A 55 -34.49 -11.71 0.30
N GLY A 56 -34.92 -10.74 1.13
CA GLY A 56 -36.09 -9.88 0.83
C GLY A 56 -37.43 -10.61 0.79
N LYS A 57 -37.53 -11.78 1.43
CA LYS A 57 -38.77 -12.55 1.54
C LYS A 57 -39.54 -12.17 2.80
N ASP A 58 -40.66 -11.48 2.62
CA ASP A 58 -41.58 -11.12 3.69
C ASP A 58 -42.21 -12.35 4.35
N SER A 59 -41.70 -12.71 5.54
CA SER A 59 -42.44 -13.53 6.51
C SER A 59 -42.35 -12.89 7.90
N LEU A 60 -43.06 -11.79 8.05
CA LEU A 60 -43.01 -10.88 9.19
C LEU A 60 -44.23 -11.06 10.10
N SER A 61 -44.28 -12.05 10.95
CA SER A 61 -45.24 -11.96 12.05
C SER A 61 -44.85 -12.56 13.40
N ALA A 62 -43.75 -13.29 13.53
CA ALA A 62 -43.41 -14.01 14.75
C ALA A 62 -42.10 -13.59 15.47
N VAL A 63 -41.30 -12.63 14.95
CA VAL A 63 -39.91 -12.46 15.39
C VAL A 63 -39.59 -11.03 15.89
N ARG A 64 -40.61 -10.33 16.43
CA ARG A 64 -40.46 -8.90 16.74
C ARG A 64 -39.81 -8.52 18.07
N GLN A 65 -39.50 -9.43 18.97
CA GLN A 65 -38.94 -9.03 20.30
C GLN A 65 -37.47 -9.40 20.57
N ASP A 66 -36.92 -10.46 19.92
CA ASP A 66 -35.50 -10.81 20.09
C ASP A 66 -34.64 -10.37 18.87
N ASN A 67 -35.25 -9.85 17.84
CA ASN A 67 -34.66 -9.60 16.52
C ASN A 67 -34.35 -8.15 16.17
N ALA A 68 -34.49 -7.21 17.08
CA ALA A 68 -34.02 -5.84 16.82
C ALA A 68 -32.51 -5.82 16.50
N ALA A 69 -31.72 -6.68 17.12
CA ALA A 69 -30.30 -6.86 16.83
C ALA A 69 -30.02 -7.66 15.55
N LEU A 70 -30.91 -8.57 15.15
CA LEU A 70 -30.80 -9.36 13.90
C LEU A 70 -31.43 -8.65 12.70
N ALA A 71 -32.36 -7.72 12.90
CA ALA A 71 -33.02 -6.97 11.85
C ALA A 71 -32.07 -6.04 11.04
N GLU A 72 -30.89 -5.74 11.57
CA GLU A 72 -29.81 -5.03 10.89
C GLU A 72 -28.60 -5.90 10.53
N GLY A 73 -28.63 -7.21 10.82
CA GLY A 73 -27.57 -8.15 10.50
C GLY A 73 -27.40 -8.27 8.97
N LYS A 74 -26.40 -7.59 8.42
CA LYS A 74 -26.04 -7.72 7.01
C LYS A 74 -25.38 -9.07 6.80
N VAL A 75 -25.83 -9.83 5.81
CA VAL A 75 -25.23 -11.10 5.41
C VAL A 75 -24.57 -10.89 4.03
N ILE A 76 -23.28 -11.26 3.94
CA ILE A 76 -22.54 -11.34 2.68
C ILE A 76 -22.35 -12.81 2.33
N ASP A 77 -22.85 -13.26 1.19
CA ASP A 77 -22.45 -14.54 0.62
C ASP A 77 -21.16 -14.37 -0.18
N ALA A 78 -20.07 -14.89 0.37
CA ALA A 78 -18.74 -14.83 -0.21
C ALA A 78 -18.37 -16.09 -1.01
N GLN A 79 -19.38 -16.82 -1.53
CA GLN A 79 -19.12 -17.99 -2.38
C GLN A 79 -18.31 -17.58 -3.61
N GLY A 80 -17.17 -18.25 -3.84
CA GLY A 80 -16.23 -17.93 -4.91
C GLY A 80 -15.26 -16.79 -4.58
N LEU A 81 -15.46 -16.05 -3.49
CA LEU A 81 -14.57 -14.98 -3.08
C LEU A 81 -13.47 -15.49 -2.14
N MET A 82 -12.31 -14.87 -2.27
CA MET A 82 -11.26 -14.90 -1.27
C MET A 82 -11.45 -13.76 -0.27
N ILE A 83 -11.16 -14.03 0.99
CA ILE A 83 -11.21 -13.09 2.10
C ILE A 83 -9.80 -12.99 2.67
N ALA A 84 -9.22 -11.80 2.62
CA ALA A 84 -7.91 -11.53 3.19
C ALA A 84 -8.02 -10.40 4.23
N PRO A 85 -7.01 -10.21 5.09
CA PRO A 85 -6.87 -8.96 5.83
C PRO A 85 -6.91 -7.79 4.84
N GLY A 86 -7.55 -6.70 5.22
CA GLY A 86 -7.53 -5.47 4.43
C GLY A 86 -6.09 -5.07 4.09
N LEU A 87 -5.86 -4.66 2.85
CA LEU A 87 -4.53 -4.31 2.39
C LEU A 87 -4.02 -3.05 3.10
N ALA A 88 -2.71 -2.95 3.24
CA ALA A 88 -2.02 -1.81 3.82
C ALA A 88 -0.97 -1.28 2.85
N ASP A 89 -0.96 0.02 2.62
CA ASP A 89 0.02 0.69 1.77
C ASP A 89 0.80 1.72 2.57
N THR A 90 2.11 1.56 2.59
CA THR A 90 3.01 2.39 3.40
C THR A 90 3.63 3.54 2.62
N HIS A 91 3.25 3.71 1.34
CA HIS A 91 3.84 4.72 0.47
C HIS A 91 2.79 5.31 -0.50
N VAL A 92 2.12 6.37 -0.06
CA VAL A 92 0.99 6.96 -0.79
C VAL A 92 1.00 8.49 -0.74
N HIS A 93 0.68 9.14 -1.87
CA HIS A 93 0.59 10.59 -2.00
C HIS A 93 -0.84 11.05 -2.27
N PHE A 94 -1.56 11.49 -1.25
CA PHE A 94 -2.90 12.05 -1.45
C PHE A 94 -2.90 13.55 -1.75
N ARG A 95 -1.71 14.16 -1.90
CA ARG A 95 -1.55 15.53 -2.37
C ARG A 95 -2.26 16.62 -1.55
N ASP A 96 -2.78 16.31 -0.39
CA ASP A 96 -3.52 17.17 0.51
C ASP A 96 -2.79 17.28 1.88
N PRO A 97 -2.37 18.49 2.25
CA PRO A 97 -2.71 19.81 1.70
C PRO A 97 -1.93 20.22 0.46
N GLY A 98 -2.48 21.19 -0.27
CA GLY A 98 -1.78 22.02 -1.24
C GLY A 98 -1.96 21.67 -2.71
N PHE A 99 -2.12 20.38 -3.07
CA PHE A 99 -2.26 19.93 -4.44
C PHE A 99 -3.56 19.16 -4.69
N THR A 100 -4.63 19.56 -4.01
CA THR A 100 -5.92 18.87 -3.99
C THR A 100 -6.63 18.80 -5.35
N TYR A 101 -6.13 19.50 -6.35
CA TYR A 101 -6.59 19.37 -7.73
C TYR A 101 -6.18 18.04 -8.38
N LYS A 102 -5.09 17.43 -7.91
CA LYS A 102 -4.60 16.12 -8.38
C LYS A 102 -5.27 14.97 -7.62
N GLU A 103 -5.34 15.09 -6.31
CA GLU A 103 -5.93 14.14 -5.38
C GLU A 103 -6.16 14.84 -4.04
N ASP A 104 -7.12 14.37 -3.25
CA ASP A 104 -7.28 14.76 -1.85
C ASP A 104 -7.47 13.52 -0.97
N ILE A 105 -7.48 13.73 0.34
CA ILE A 105 -7.60 12.62 1.31
C ILE A 105 -8.89 11.83 1.11
N TYR A 106 -9.99 12.45 0.70
CA TYR A 106 -11.28 11.76 0.54
C TYR A 106 -11.32 10.90 -0.73
N THR A 107 -10.87 11.46 -1.86
CA THR A 107 -10.88 10.74 -3.13
C THR A 107 -9.80 9.66 -3.15
N GLY A 108 -8.63 9.92 -2.58
CA GLY A 108 -7.59 8.92 -2.40
C GLY A 108 -8.02 7.77 -1.47
N ALA A 109 -8.71 8.08 -0.37
CA ALA A 109 -9.29 7.06 0.51
C ALA A 109 -10.36 6.20 -0.18
N ALA A 110 -11.18 6.82 -1.05
CA ALA A 110 -12.15 6.07 -1.85
C ALA A 110 -11.47 5.16 -2.89
N ALA A 111 -10.39 5.62 -3.53
CA ALA A 111 -9.58 4.82 -4.44
C ALA A 111 -8.89 3.65 -3.70
N ALA A 112 -8.36 3.92 -2.50
CA ALA A 112 -7.80 2.90 -1.63
C ALA A 112 -8.83 1.83 -1.25
N ALA A 113 -10.02 2.24 -0.82
CA ALA A 113 -11.12 1.33 -0.49
C ALA A 113 -11.51 0.47 -1.69
N LYS A 114 -11.61 1.03 -2.91
CA LYS A 114 -11.87 0.27 -4.14
C LYS A 114 -10.76 -0.73 -4.46
N GLY A 115 -9.49 -0.38 -4.15
CA GLY A 115 -8.34 -1.27 -4.31
C GLY A 115 -8.21 -2.36 -3.25
N GLY A 116 -9.07 -2.37 -2.21
CA GLY A 116 -9.03 -3.34 -1.11
C GLY A 116 -8.19 -2.91 0.09
N PHE A 117 -7.72 -1.66 0.12
CA PHE A 117 -6.91 -1.12 1.20
C PHE A 117 -7.78 -0.60 2.35
N THR A 118 -7.38 -0.95 3.57
CA THR A 118 -7.99 -0.45 4.81
C THR A 118 -7.03 0.40 5.63
N GLN A 119 -5.73 0.32 5.33
CA GLN A 119 -4.66 1.03 6.03
C GLN A 119 -3.80 1.78 5.01
N ILE A 120 -3.61 3.07 5.21
CA ILE A 120 -2.77 3.93 4.36
C ILE A 120 -1.81 4.72 5.23
N VAL A 121 -0.54 4.76 4.85
CA VAL A 121 0.46 5.68 5.40
C VAL A 121 0.81 6.72 4.35
N LEU A 122 0.51 7.96 4.62
CA LEU A 122 0.77 9.08 3.71
C LEU A 122 2.21 9.56 3.80
N MET A 123 2.80 9.89 2.64
CA MET A 123 4.07 10.58 2.54
C MET A 123 3.92 12.06 2.90
N ALA A 124 5.02 12.67 3.37
CA ALA A 124 5.02 13.99 4.00
C ALA A 124 5.23 15.16 3.01
N ASN A 125 5.42 14.90 1.70
CA ASN A 125 5.79 15.88 0.67
C ASN A 125 4.61 16.68 0.10
N THR A 126 3.79 17.21 0.97
CA THR A 126 2.64 18.08 0.65
C THR A 126 3.03 19.57 0.64
N LYS A 127 2.06 20.50 0.54
CA LYS A 127 2.33 21.93 0.57
C LYS A 127 1.26 22.65 1.43
N PRO A 128 1.58 23.09 2.68
CA PRO A 128 2.88 22.89 3.33
C PRO A 128 3.20 21.38 3.51
N CYS A 129 4.48 21.06 3.65
CA CYS A 129 4.91 19.72 3.97
C CYS A 129 4.58 19.33 5.43
N VAL A 130 4.55 18.04 5.75
CA VAL A 130 4.15 17.57 7.08
C VAL A 130 5.39 17.53 8.00
N ASP A 131 5.88 18.71 8.39
CA ASP A 131 7.08 18.90 9.22
C ASP A 131 6.79 19.55 10.60
N ASN A 132 5.51 19.76 10.92
CA ASN A 132 5.06 20.40 12.14
C ASN A 132 3.71 19.83 12.61
N GLU A 133 3.34 20.15 13.88
CA GLU A 133 2.13 19.63 14.53
C GLU A 133 0.83 20.02 13.81
N ASP A 134 0.76 21.25 13.28
CA ASP A 134 -0.48 21.77 12.68
C ASP A 134 -0.80 21.01 11.39
N THR A 135 0.21 20.81 10.52
CA THR A 135 0.03 20.07 9.27
C THR A 135 -0.25 18.59 9.53
N LEU A 136 0.44 17.97 10.50
CA LEU A 136 0.15 16.59 10.90
C LEU A 136 -1.27 16.44 11.43
N SER A 137 -1.69 17.35 12.33
CA SER A 137 -3.04 17.35 12.91
C SER A 137 -4.12 17.51 11.84
N TYR A 138 -3.89 18.37 10.84
CA TYR A 138 -4.79 18.54 9.69
C TYR A 138 -4.97 17.25 8.92
N VAL A 139 -3.87 16.57 8.55
CA VAL A 139 -3.93 15.32 7.79
C VAL A 139 -4.65 14.23 8.57
N LEU A 140 -4.29 14.05 9.85
CA LEU A 140 -4.92 13.03 10.71
C LEU A 140 -6.39 13.30 10.98
N ALA A 141 -6.79 14.58 11.13
CA ALA A 141 -8.18 14.96 11.33
C ALA A 141 -9.03 14.61 10.10
N LYS A 142 -8.59 14.99 8.90
CA LYS A 142 -9.26 14.62 7.66
C LYS A 142 -9.29 13.10 7.44
N GLY A 143 -8.19 12.41 7.75
CA GLY A 143 -8.13 10.95 7.66
C GLY A 143 -9.22 10.26 8.49
N LYS A 144 -9.54 10.78 9.67
CA LYS A 144 -10.62 10.24 10.53
C LYS A 144 -12.03 10.41 9.95
N GLU A 145 -12.22 11.31 9.00
CA GLU A 145 -13.50 11.53 8.32
C GLU A 145 -13.71 10.56 7.16
N THR A 146 -12.68 9.81 6.76
CA THR A 146 -12.75 8.78 5.72
C THR A 146 -13.29 7.46 6.26
N GLY A 147 -13.55 6.53 5.38
CA GLY A 147 -14.00 5.18 5.76
C GLY A 147 -12.88 4.21 6.15
N ILE A 148 -11.61 4.58 5.91
CA ILE A 148 -10.43 3.72 6.13
C ILE A 148 -9.49 4.35 7.16
N HIS A 149 -8.49 3.59 7.61
CA HIS A 149 -7.48 4.09 8.53
C HIS A 149 -6.37 4.83 7.76
N ILE A 150 -6.17 6.09 8.10
CA ILE A 150 -5.12 6.93 7.53
C ILE A 150 -4.14 7.34 8.62
N ALA A 151 -2.90 6.95 8.43
CA ALA A 151 -1.74 7.42 9.16
C ALA A 151 -0.87 8.31 8.26
N SER A 152 0.09 9.02 8.81
CA SER A 152 1.00 9.86 8.05
C SER A 152 2.42 9.74 8.58
N CYS A 153 3.39 9.62 7.69
CA CYS A 153 4.75 9.99 7.98
C CYS A 153 4.85 11.50 8.16
N VAL A 154 5.93 11.94 8.81
CA VAL A 154 6.34 13.34 8.90
C VAL A 154 7.73 13.50 8.31
N ASN A 155 8.07 14.71 7.93
CA ASN A 155 9.39 14.98 7.37
C ASN A 155 10.50 14.76 8.37
N VAL A 156 11.62 14.21 7.90
CA VAL A 156 12.88 14.13 8.64
C VAL A 156 13.44 15.53 8.86
N THR A 157 13.43 16.36 7.80
CA THR A 157 14.00 17.70 7.86
C THR A 157 12.94 18.78 7.66
N LYS A 158 13.14 19.93 8.32
CA LYS A 158 12.28 21.11 8.20
C LYS A 158 12.22 21.58 6.75
N GLY A 159 10.99 21.69 6.23
CA GLY A 159 10.74 22.10 4.84
C GLY A 159 11.34 21.15 3.78
N MET A 160 11.69 19.91 4.16
CA MET A 160 12.40 18.94 3.28
C MET A 160 13.71 19.52 2.73
N ALA A 161 14.40 20.37 3.49
CA ALA A 161 15.56 21.10 3.02
C ALA A 161 16.90 20.36 3.20
N GLY A 162 16.91 19.18 3.87
CA GLY A 162 18.11 18.39 4.13
C GLY A 162 19.14 19.07 5.05
N LYS A 163 18.73 20.04 5.89
CA LYS A 163 19.63 20.89 6.67
C LYS A 163 19.43 20.78 8.19
N GLU A 164 18.21 20.70 8.65
CA GLU A 164 17.85 20.71 10.06
C GLU A 164 16.73 19.70 10.31
N LEU A 165 16.89 18.86 11.32
CA LEU A 165 15.88 17.87 11.69
C LEU A 165 14.61 18.58 12.23
N THR A 166 13.48 17.96 11.99
CA THR A 166 12.22 18.31 12.62
C THR A 166 12.26 17.96 14.13
N ASP A 167 11.28 18.40 14.88
CA ASP A 167 11.09 17.93 16.25
C ASP A 167 10.45 16.52 16.21
N MET A 168 11.30 15.52 15.92
CA MET A 168 10.88 14.12 15.70
C MET A 168 10.18 13.56 16.93
N GLU A 169 10.66 13.90 18.13
CA GLU A 169 10.08 13.49 19.42
C GLU A 169 8.65 14.00 19.55
N ARG A 170 8.47 15.29 19.34
CA ARG A 170 7.16 15.93 19.45
C ARG A 170 6.18 15.42 18.40
N LEU A 171 6.63 15.26 17.16
CA LEU A 171 5.79 14.75 16.08
C LEU A 171 5.41 13.28 16.29
N SER A 172 6.31 12.46 16.86
CA SER A 172 6.00 11.09 17.26
C SER A 172 4.92 11.04 18.34
N GLU A 173 4.99 11.89 19.38
CA GLU A 173 3.95 12.01 20.41
C GLU A 173 2.59 12.42 19.82
N ARG A 174 2.59 13.18 18.73
CA ARG A 174 1.38 13.62 18.01
C ARG A 174 0.81 12.60 17.06
N GLY A 175 1.44 11.44 16.92
CA GLY A 175 0.92 10.31 16.16
C GLY A 175 1.53 10.13 14.77
N ALA A 176 2.73 10.66 14.53
CA ALA A 176 3.49 10.33 13.33
C ALA A 176 3.69 8.81 13.22
N ALA A 177 3.43 8.23 12.05
CA ALA A 177 3.60 6.82 11.79
C ALA A 177 5.07 6.44 11.56
N GLY A 178 5.84 7.33 10.97
CA GLY A 178 7.25 7.19 10.64
C GLY A 178 7.83 8.51 10.15
N PHE A 179 9.05 8.48 9.64
CA PHE A 179 9.79 9.66 9.18
C PHE A 179 10.27 9.46 7.74
N THR A 180 10.13 10.50 6.91
CA THR A 180 10.60 10.47 5.52
C THR A 180 10.68 11.85 4.90
N ASP A 181 11.71 12.11 4.11
CA ASP A 181 11.75 13.23 3.16
C ASP A 181 11.52 12.69 1.72
N ASP A 182 10.60 11.76 1.56
CA ASP A 182 10.31 11.10 0.29
C ASP A 182 10.25 12.08 -0.90
N GLY A 183 10.90 11.67 -2.00
CA GLY A 183 11.09 12.45 -3.21
C GLY A 183 12.30 13.37 -3.19
N ILE A 184 12.96 13.60 -2.03
CA ILE A 184 14.19 14.37 -1.90
C ILE A 184 15.21 13.59 -1.07
N PRO A 185 16.27 13.01 -1.68
CA PRO A 185 17.26 12.25 -0.96
C PRO A 185 18.06 13.12 0.02
N LEU A 186 18.32 12.60 1.19
CA LEU A 186 19.15 13.26 2.20
C LEU A 186 20.62 12.97 1.92
N LEU A 187 21.40 14.00 1.59
CA LEU A 187 22.81 13.84 1.19
C LEU A 187 23.81 13.98 2.36
N ASN A 188 23.41 14.64 3.45
CA ASN A 188 24.26 14.80 4.63
C ASN A 188 24.21 13.53 5.50
N GLU A 189 25.29 12.76 5.47
CA GLU A 189 25.42 11.49 6.18
C GLU A 189 25.31 11.64 7.71
N GLU A 190 25.85 12.70 8.30
CA GLU A 190 25.76 12.93 9.75
C GLU A 190 24.30 13.22 10.16
N LEU A 191 23.59 13.97 9.36
CA LEU A 191 22.17 14.27 9.58
C LEU A 191 21.31 13.00 9.46
N VAL A 192 21.58 12.16 8.46
CA VAL A 192 20.90 10.88 8.26
C VAL A 192 21.14 9.95 9.44
N ARG A 193 22.39 9.84 9.91
CA ARG A 193 22.75 9.04 11.09
C ARG A 193 22.02 9.53 12.33
N GLU A 194 22.00 10.84 12.60
CA GLU A 194 21.30 11.41 13.74
C GLU A 194 19.77 11.12 13.64
N ALA A 195 19.17 11.28 12.47
CA ALA A 195 17.76 10.97 12.24
C ALA A 195 17.44 9.49 12.51
N MET A 196 18.28 8.56 12.04
CA MET A 196 18.13 7.14 12.30
C MET A 196 18.23 6.81 13.80
N GLU A 197 19.19 7.41 14.52
CA GLU A 197 19.36 7.23 15.97
C GLU A 197 18.13 7.72 16.75
N ARG A 198 17.52 8.86 16.33
CA ARG A 198 16.29 9.39 16.93
C ARG A 198 15.10 8.51 16.60
N ALA A 199 14.89 8.11 15.34
CA ALA A 199 13.81 7.23 14.92
C ALA A 199 13.82 5.90 15.70
N LYS A 200 15.02 5.31 15.90
CA LYS A 200 15.19 4.11 16.73
C LYS A 200 14.72 4.31 18.17
N LYS A 201 15.12 5.41 18.81
CA LYS A 201 14.70 5.73 20.21
C LYS A 201 13.19 5.89 20.31
N LEU A 202 12.53 6.36 19.24
CA LEU A 202 11.09 6.56 19.16
C LEU A 202 10.34 5.29 18.74
N HIS A 203 11.05 4.21 18.42
CA HIS A 203 10.48 2.96 17.88
C HIS A 203 9.60 3.21 16.64
N LYS A 204 10.10 4.05 15.73
CA LYS A 204 9.43 4.41 14.48
C LYS A 204 10.32 4.07 13.28
N PRO A 205 9.75 3.58 12.19
CA PRO A 205 10.51 3.40 10.95
C PRO A 205 10.92 4.75 10.36
N ILE A 206 12.06 4.75 9.69
CA ILE A 206 12.52 5.87 8.86
C ILE A 206 12.71 5.35 7.44
N SER A 207 12.12 6.02 6.45
CA SER A 207 12.15 5.58 5.06
C SER A 207 12.80 6.60 4.15
N PHE A 208 13.52 6.12 3.13
CA PHE A 208 14.35 6.94 2.27
C PHE A 208 14.08 6.67 0.79
N HIS A 209 13.92 7.77 0.03
CA HIS A 209 13.92 7.79 -1.42
C HIS A 209 15.35 7.95 -1.93
N GLU A 210 15.92 6.86 -2.45
CA GLU A 210 17.34 6.78 -2.73
C GLU A 210 17.64 6.99 -4.22
N GLU A 211 17.76 8.23 -4.62
CA GLU A 211 18.22 8.64 -5.95
C GLU A 211 19.22 9.79 -5.85
N ASN A 212 20.52 9.50 -5.84
CA ASN A 212 21.56 10.53 -5.77
C ASN A 212 21.53 11.44 -7.01
N PRO A 213 21.16 12.74 -6.89
CA PRO A 213 21.00 13.65 -8.00
C PRO A 213 22.30 13.93 -8.75
N ALA A 214 23.46 13.67 -8.15
CA ALA A 214 24.76 13.85 -8.82
C ALA A 214 24.94 12.94 -10.05
N PHE A 215 24.23 11.81 -10.11
CA PHE A 215 24.29 10.88 -11.24
C PHE A 215 23.19 11.11 -12.27
N ILE A 216 22.16 11.92 -11.96
CA ILE A 216 20.94 12.04 -12.75
C ILE A 216 21.02 13.27 -13.68
N VAL A 217 20.83 13.04 -14.97
CA VAL A 217 20.70 14.14 -15.94
C VAL A 217 19.22 14.47 -16.17
N ASN A 218 18.39 13.45 -16.34
CA ASN A 218 16.94 13.56 -16.43
C ASN A 218 16.31 12.46 -15.56
N ASN A 219 15.54 12.84 -14.57
CA ASN A 219 14.90 11.86 -13.68
C ASN A 219 13.69 11.17 -14.33
N GLY A 220 13.32 10.02 -13.79
CA GLY A 220 12.12 9.27 -14.16
C GLY A 220 12.20 8.49 -15.47
N ILE A 221 13.33 8.53 -16.16
CA ILE A 221 13.62 7.71 -17.35
C ILE A 221 14.98 7.02 -17.16
N ASN A 222 15.00 5.71 -17.33
CA ASN A 222 16.21 4.91 -17.17
C ASN A 222 17.31 5.32 -18.17
N ARG A 223 18.56 5.37 -17.69
CA ARG A 223 19.73 5.47 -18.59
C ARG A 223 19.92 4.13 -19.30
N GLY A 224 19.37 3.99 -20.47
CA GLY A 224 19.33 2.77 -21.27
C GLY A 224 18.63 3.02 -22.59
N ARG A 225 17.80 2.07 -23.01
CA ARG A 225 17.03 2.17 -24.26
C ARG A 225 16.03 3.32 -24.25
N ALA A 226 15.36 3.54 -23.11
CA ALA A 226 14.37 4.61 -22.99
C ALA A 226 15.00 5.99 -23.11
N SER A 227 16.12 6.28 -22.43
CA SER A 227 16.82 7.55 -22.55
C SER A 227 17.40 7.76 -23.96
N ALA A 228 17.91 6.71 -24.61
CA ALA A 228 18.37 6.77 -25.98
C ALA A 228 17.24 7.10 -26.97
N PHE A 229 16.05 6.50 -26.77
CA PHE A 229 14.85 6.79 -27.57
C PHE A 229 14.44 8.26 -27.48
N TYR A 230 14.46 8.84 -26.27
CA TYR A 230 14.11 10.24 -26.06
C TYR A 230 15.26 11.22 -26.30
N HIS A 231 16.46 10.75 -26.62
CA HIS A 231 17.68 11.57 -26.77
C HIS A 231 18.01 12.41 -25.53
N ILE A 232 17.88 11.82 -24.33
CA ILE A 232 18.16 12.45 -23.04
C ILE A 232 19.17 11.63 -22.22
N GLY A 233 19.71 12.22 -21.13
CA GLY A 233 20.73 11.55 -20.32
C GLY A 233 20.21 10.43 -19.41
N GLY A 234 18.99 10.55 -18.88
CA GLY A 234 18.35 9.58 -18.02
C GLY A 234 18.91 9.50 -16.60
N SER A 235 18.35 8.57 -15.81
CA SER A 235 18.75 8.24 -14.44
C SER A 235 19.34 6.81 -14.42
N PRO A 236 20.63 6.65 -14.13
CA PRO A 236 21.28 5.34 -14.06
C PRO A 236 21.00 4.61 -12.73
N GLY A 237 21.23 3.28 -12.70
CA GLY A 237 21.08 2.49 -11.48
C GLY A 237 22.03 2.90 -10.35
N GLU A 238 23.19 3.45 -10.69
CA GLU A 238 24.17 3.97 -9.74
C GLU A 238 23.59 5.09 -8.86
N ALA A 239 22.63 5.86 -9.37
CA ALA A 239 21.96 6.90 -8.57
C ALA A 239 21.24 6.31 -7.35
N GLU A 240 20.61 5.15 -7.51
CA GLU A 240 19.96 4.41 -6.41
C GLU A 240 20.98 3.71 -5.52
N THR A 241 21.88 2.94 -6.09
CA THR A 241 22.77 2.07 -5.35
C THR A 241 23.80 2.81 -4.49
N ASP A 242 24.16 4.03 -4.88
CA ASP A 242 25.09 4.87 -4.11
C ASP A 242 24.53 5.22 -2.72
N LEU A 243 23.31 5.73 -2.66
CA LEU A 243 22.65 6.09 -1.39
C LEU A 243 22.16 4.87 -0.63
N VAL A 244 21.59 3.88 -1.33
CA VAL A 244 21.18 2.60 -0.70
C VAL A 244 22.35 1.99 0.06
N LYS A 245 23.54 1.93 -0.53
CA LYS A 245 24.74 1.40 0.15
C LYS A 245 25.07 2.18 1.43
N ARG A 246 25.10 3.52 1.36
CA ARG A 246 25.37 4.39 2.51
C ARG A 246 24.38 4.12 3.65
N ASP A 247 23.07 4.09 3.32
CA ASP A 247 22.03 4.01 4.34
C ASP A 247 21.92 2.62 4.97
N LEU A 248 22.28 1.58 4.23
CA LEU A 248 22.43 0.23 4.78
C LEU A 248 23.61 0.13 5.74
N GLU A 249 24.73 0.81 5.47
CA GLU A 249 25.88 0.90 6.38
C GLU A 249 25.50 1.66 7.67
N LEU A 250 24.75 2.76 7.54
CA LEU A 250 24.23 3.52 8.68
C LEU A 250 23.16 2.74 9.47
N ALA A 251 22.30 1.96 8.81
CA ALA A 251 21.35 1.09 9.47
C ALA A 251 22.04 0.02 10.33
N LEU A 252 23.13 -0.59 9.84
CA LEU A 252 23.94 -1.50 10.61
C LEU A 252 24.58 -0.83 11.82
N LEU A 253 25.06 0.40 11.66
CA LEU A 253 25.74 1.15 12.73
C LEU A 253 24.75 1.59 13.81
N THR A 254 23.59 2.11 13.42
CA THR A 254 22.60 2.68 14.35
C THR A 254 21.64 1.63 14.91
N GLY A 255 21.36 0.58 14.13
CA GLY A 255 20.33 -0.41 14.43
C GLY A 255 18.91 0.17 14.37
N ALA A 256 18.68 1.20 13.56
CA ALA A 256 17.37 1.76 13.29
C ALA A 256 16.57 0.85 12.31
N ASP A 257 15.24 0.92 12.39
CA ASP A 257 14.34 0.28 11.41
C ASP A 257 14.28 1.16 10.17
N VAL A 258 15.08 0.82 9.15
CA VAL A 258 15.24 1.58 7.91
C VAL A 258 14.43 0.93 6.79
N VAL A 259 13.70 1.73 6.03
CA VAL A 259 12.94 1.30 4.86
C VAL A 259 13.57 1.91 3.60
N ILE A 260 14.06 1.07 2.70
CA ILE A 260 14.46 1.48 1.35
C ILE A 260 13.19 1.49 0.50
N GLN A 261 12.74 2.68 0.11
CA GLN A 261 11.53 2.89 -0.66
C GLN A 261 11.70 2.40 -2.10
N HIS A 262 10.60 1.91 -2.71
CA HIS A 262 10.43 1.60 -4.14
C HIS A 262 11.69 1.14 -4.88
N ILE A 263 12.37 0.12 -4.35
CA ILE A 263 13.64 -0.39 -4.91
C ILE A 263 13.48 -0.80 -6.39
N SER A 264 14.41 -0.39 -7.25
CA SER A 264 14.28 -0.55 -8.70
C SER A 264 15.41 -1.38 -9.35
N THR A 265 16.59 -1.50 -8.73
CA THR A 265 17.76 -2.15 -9.33
C THR A 265 18.10 -3.48 -8.69
N LYS A 266 18.63 -4.41 -9.46
CA LYS A 266 19.11 -5.72 -8.97
C LYS A 266 20.26 -5.58 -7.99
N GLU A 267 21.12 -4.58 -8.18
CA GLU A 267 22.24 -4.30 -7.31
C GLU A 267 21.75 -3.82 -5.93
N ALA A 268 20.73 -2.94 -5.87
CA ALA A 268 20.15 -2.51 -4.61
C ALA A 268 19.44 -3.66 -3.86
N VAL A 269 18.75 -4.55 -4.57
CA VAL A 269 18.18 -5.78 -3.97
C VAL A 269 19.28 -6.62 -3.32
N GLU A 270 20.41 -6.79 -4.00
CA GLU A 270 21.54 -7.55 -3.46
C GLU A 270 22.20 -6.85 -2.25
N LEU A 271 22.28 -5.53 -2.26
CA LEU A 271 22.77 -4.75 -1.11
C LEU A 271 21.87 -4.94 0.12
N VAL A 272 20.56 -4.85 -0.05
CA VAL A 272 19.58 -5.11 1.03
C VAL A 272 19.73 -6.53 1.57
N ARG A 273 19.84 -7.55 0.69
CA ARG A 273 20.04 -8.95 1.10
C ARG A 273 21.25 -9.10 2.01
N ARG A 274 22.40 -8.56 1.59
CA ARG A 274 23.63 -8.60 2.37
C ARG A 274 23.56 -7.85 3.70
N ALA A 275 22.83 -6.73 3.74
CA ALA A 275 22.63 -5.98 4.97
C ALA A 275 21.78 -6.78 5.97
N LYS A 276 20.72 -7.44 5.53
CA LYS A 276 19.89 -8.35 6.34
C LYS A 276 20.71 -9.55 6.86
N GLU A 277 21.52 -10.17 6.00
CA GLU A 277 22.44 -11.27 6.40
C GLU A 277 23.44 -10.85 7.50
N LYS A 278 23.84 -9.57 7.51
CA LYS A 278 24.69 -8.98 8.56
C LYS A 278 23.91 -8.55 9.81
N GLY A 279 22.58 -8.69 9.82
CA GLY A 279 21.73 -8.38 10.98
C GLY A 279 21.23 -6.93 11.03
N ALA A 280 21.25 -6.19 9.92
CA ALA A 280 20.63 -4.87 9.85
C ALA A 280 19.10 -4.99 9.96
N SER A 281 18.47 -4.07 10.72
CA SER A 281 17.02 -3.91 10.74
C SER A 281 16.57 -3.08 9.53
N VAL A 282 16.53 -3.73 8.37
CA VAL A 282 16.26 -3.09 7.09
C VAL A 282 15.10 -3.78 6.41
N HIS A 283 14.24 -2.98 5.85
CA HIS A 283 13.11 -3.37 5.02
C HIS A 283 13.22 -2.73 3.64
N ALA A 284 12.63 -3.36 2.63
CA ALA A 284 12.58 -2.80 1.30
C ALA A 284 11.16 -2.88 0.74
N GLU A 285 10.77 -1.87 -0.01
CA GLU A 285 9.51 -1.80 -0.75
C GLU A 285 9.73 -2.14 -2.21
N ALA A 286 8.82 -2.92 -2.81
CA ALA A 286 8.69 -3.02 -4.26
C ALA A 286 7.33 -2.46 -4.67
N THR A 287 7.30 -1.71 -5.77
CA THR A 287 6.03 -1.24 -6.31
C THR A 287 5.48 -2.21 -7.35
N PRO A 288 4.14 -2.26 -7.54
CA PRO A 288 3.53 -3.08 -8.57
C PRO A 288 4.07 -2.79 -9.97
N HIS A 289 4.40 -1.54 -10.28
CA HIS A 289 4.94 -1.19 -11.58
C HIS A 289 6.38 -1.67 -11.80
N HIS A 290 7.23 -1.71 -10.76
CA HIS A 290 8.60 -2.19 -10.89
C HIS A 290 8.71 -3.72 -11.04
N PHE A 291 7.79 -4.50 -10.50
CA PHE A 291 7.78 -5.95 -10.78
C PHE A 291 6.95 -6.35 -12.02
N THR A 292 6.25 -5.39 -12.64
CA THR A 292 5.41 -5.63 -13.82
C THR A 292 6.04 -5.14 -15.11
N LEU A 293 6.60 -3.92 -15.11
CA LEU A 293 7.03 -3.20 -16.30
C LEU A 293 8.55 -3.08 -16.36
N THR A 294 9.05 -2.82 -17.58
CA THR A 294 10.45 -2.46 -17.85
C THR A 294 10.52 -1.09 -18.53
N GLU A 295 11.71 -0.60 -18.80
CA GLU A 295 11.94 0.68 -19.51
C GLU A 295 11.26 0.73 -20.89
N GLU A 296 10.92 -0.40 -21.50
CA GLU A 296 10.15 -0.46 -22.75
C GLU A 296 8.79 0.21 -22.61
N ALA A 297 8.16 0.09 -21.43
CA ALA A 297 6.89 0.76 -21.18
C ALA A 297 7.02 2.29 -21.26
N ALA A 298 8.15 2.87 -20.88
CA ALA A 298 8.39 4.29 -21.04
C ALA A 298 8.45 4.71 -22.51
N ILE A 299 8.97 3.85 -23.40
CA ILE A 299 8.97 4.07 -24.85
C ILE A 299 7.54 3.98 -25.42
N GLU A 300 6.79 2.95 -25.00
CA GLU A 300 5.46 2.66 -25.55
C GLU A 300 4.35 3.58 -25.02
N LYS A 301 4.42 3.94 -23.74
CA LYS A 301 3.35 4.64 -23.00
C LYS A 301 3.73 6.09 -22.63
N GLY A 302 4.95 6.49 -22.94
CA GLY A 302 5.42 7.86 -22.71
C GLY A 302 5.40 8.27 -21.26
N THR A 303 4.89 9.45 -21.00
CA THR A 303 4.83 10.05 -19.66
C THR A 303 4.00 9.26 -18.66
N LEU A 304 3.04 8.44 -19.11
CA LEU A 304 2.27 7.54 -18.23
C LEU A 304 3.13 6.43 -17.64
N ALA A 305 4.33 6.16 -18.18
CA ALA A 305 5.29 5.22 -17.63
C ALA A 305 6.58 5.91 -17.15
N LYS A 306 6.53 7.24 -16.93
CA LYS A 306 7.59 8.00 -16.28
C LYS A 306 7.37 8.02 -14.77
N MET A 307 8.32 7.46 -14.00
CA MET A 307 8.25 7.36 -12.55
C MET A 307 9.64 7.41 -11.89
N ASN A 308 9.71 7.73 -10.61
CA ASN A 308 10.93 7.78 -9.82
C ASN A 308 10.87 6.76 -8.68
N PRO A 309 11.88 5.86 -8.58
CA PRO A 309 12.92 5.62 -9.58
C PRO A 309 12.35 5.10 -10.90
N PRO A 310 13.08 5.20 -12.01
CA PRO A 310 12.55 4.79 -13.31
C PRO A 310 12.39 3.30 -13.44
N LEU A 311 11.51 2.86 -14.34
CA LEU A 311 11.44 1.47 -14.79
C LEU A 311 12.78 1.08 -15.39
N ARG A 312 13.32 -0.07 -14.94
CA ARG A 312 14.64 -0.56 -15.32
C ARG A 312 14.55 -1.66 -16.38
N GLU A 313 15.64 -2.38 -16.57
CA GLU A 313 15.72 -3.52 -17.48
C GLU A 313 15.02 -4.77 -16.92
N GLU A 314 14.84 -5.76 -17.78
CA GLU A 314 14.22 -7.06 -17.40
C GLU A 314 14.98 -7.78 -16.27
N ALA A 315 16.32 -7.67 -16.25
CA ALA A 315 17.13 -8.27 -15.20
C ALA A 315 16.84 -7.68 -13.81
N ASP A 316 16.54 -6.38 -13.75
CA ASP A 316 16.17 -5.69 -12.52
C ASP A 316 14.77 -6.10 -12.06
N ARG A 317 13.80 -6.13 -12.99
CA ARG A 317 12.44 -6.59 -12.73
C ARG A 317 12.43 -8.01 -12.14
N LEU A 318 13.20 -8.91 -12.72
CA LEU A 318 13.31 -10.30 -12.23
C LEU A 318 14.00 -10.37 -10.86
N ALA A 319 14.97 -9.51 -10.59
CA ALA A 319 15.62 -9.44 -9.28
C ALA A 319 14.65 -8.95 -8.19
N ILE A 320 13.77 -8.00 -8.49
CA ILE A 320 12.70 -7.55 -7.58
C ILE A 320 11.75 -8.70 -7.27
N ILE A 321 11.27 -9.43 -8.29
CA ILE A 321 10.41 -10.61 -8.10
C ILE A 321 11.11 -11.66 -7.23
N LYS A 322 12.40 -11.92 -7.48
CA LYS A 322 13.18 -12.83 -6.66
C LYS A 322 13.31 -12.32 -5.21
N GLY A 323 13.55 -11.02 -5.02
CA GLY A 323 13.62 -10.40 -3.70
C GLY A 323 12.31 -10.50 -2.90
N LEU A 324 11.17 -10.35 -3.57
CA LEU A 324 9.86 -10.61 -2.98
C LEU A 324 9.69 -12.08 -2.58
N LYS A 325 10.15 -13.01 -3.42
CA LYS A 325 10.05 -14.45 -3.15
C LYS A 325 10.91 -14.91 -1.98
N ASP A 326 12.14 -14.47 -1.90
CA ASP A 326 13.10 -14.93 -0.89
C ASP A 326 13.08 -14.10 0.41
N GLY A 327 12.20 -13.07 0.50
CA GLY A 327 12.04 -12.24 1.69
C GLY A 327 13.08 -11.13 1.84
N THR A 328 13.90 -10.88 0.81
CA THR A 328 14.78 -9.71 0.76
C THR A 328 13.96 -8.42 0.73
N ILE A 329 12.85 -8.44 -0.04
CA ILE A 329 11.87 -7.36 -0.11
C ILE A 329 10.65 -7.78 0.70
N ASP A 330 10.30 -6.98 1.70
CA ASP A 330 9.26 -7.31 2.69
C ASP A 330 7.90 -6.75 2.35
N LEU A 331 7.86 -5.66 1.59
CA LEU A 331 6.68 -4.82 1.41
C LEU A 331 6.36 -4.66 -0.08
N ILE A 332 5.08 -4.66 -0.39
CA ILE A 332 4.56 -4.16 -1.66
C ILE A 332 3.80 -2.88 -1.33
N ALA A 333 4.34 -1.75 -1.78
CA ALA A 333 3.75 -0.42 -1.63
C ALA A 333 3.55 0.20 -3.01
N THR A 334 2.51 1.01 -3.21
CA THR A 334 2.13 1.43 -4.56
C THR A 334 2.94 2.60 -5.09
N ASP A 335 3.46 3.46 -4.22
CA ASP A 335 3.87 4.80 -4.60
C ASP A 335 2.77 5.51 -5.42
N HIS A 336 1.52 5.42 -4.91
CA HIS A 336 0.38 6.08 -5.54
C HIS A 336 0.62 7.58 -5.62
N ALA A 337 0.98 8.05 -6.81
CA ALA A 337 1.46 9.41 -7.08
C ALA A 337 0.58 10.10 -8.14
N PRO A 338 -0.57 10.63 -7.75
CA PRO A 338 -1.52 11.28 -8.65
C PRO A 338 -0.95 12.52 -9.31
N HIS A 339 -1.18 12.66 -10.62
CA HIS A 339 -0.90 13.84 -11.43
C HIS A 339 -2.04 14.13 -12.38
N SER A 340 -2.31 15.42 -12.62
CA SER A 340 -3.36 15.80 -13.53
C SER A 340 -3.02 15.43 -14.97
N ARG A 341 -4.04 15.36 -15.82
CA ARG A 341 -3.85 15.05 -17.23
C ARG A 341 -2.95 16.10 -17.90
N GLU A 342 -3.17 17.38 -17.60
CA GLU A 342 -2.40 18.51 -18.16
C GLU A 342 -0.91 18.41 -17.76
N GLU A 343 -0.60 17.87 -16.59
CA GLU A 343 0.78 17.68 -16.17
C GLU A 343 1.42 16.49 -16.91
N LYS A 344 0.68 15.41 -17.13
CA LYS A 344 1.20 14.23 -17.85
C LYS A 344 1.23 14.41 -19.38
N ASP A 345 0.44 15.31 -19.95
CA ASP A 345 0.43 15.61 -21.39
C ASP A 345 1.62 16.50 -21.83
N ARG A 346 2.52 16.88 -20.92
CA ARG A 346 3.73 17.63 -21.22
C ARG A 346 4.81 16.75 -21.88
N PRO A 347 5.85 17.35 -22.51
CA PRO A 347 7.01 16.60 -22.95
C PRO A 347 7.62 15.75 -21.83
N VAL A 348 8.25 14.62 -22.18
CA VAL A 348 8.80 13.67 -21.20
C VAL A 348 9.79 14.30 -20.23
N THR A 349 10.52 15.33 -20.65
CA THR A 349 11.48 16.09 -19.82
C THR A 349 10.82 17.01 -18.80
N GLU A 350 9.56 17.40 -19.03
CA GLU A 350 8.81 18.36 -18.20
C GLU A 350 7.70 17.71 -17.37
N ALA A 351 7.13 16.61 -17.87
CA ALA A 351 6.08 15.88 -17.18
C ALA A 351 6.60 15.36 -15.83
N PRO A 352 5.82 15.46 -14.73
CA PRO A 352 6.20 14.91 -13.45
C PRO A 352 6.24 13.38 -13.51
N SER A 353 7.11 12.78 -12.70
CA SER A 353 7.18 11.34 -12.47
C SER A 353 6.07 10.88 -11.53
N GLY A 354 5.60 9.66 -11.70
CA GLY A 354 4.60 9.02 -10.85
C GLY A 354 3.36 8.56 -11.60
N ILE A 355 2.72 7.55 -11.02
CA ILE A 355 1.47 6.95 -11.50
C ILE A 355 0.52 6.70 -10.33
N ILE A 356 -0.77 6.53 -10.60
CA ILE A 356 -1.71 6.01 -9.62
C ILE A 356 -1.58 4.48 -9.55
N GLY A 357 -1.63 3.91 -8.33
CA GLY A 357 -1.37 2.47 -8.12
C GLY A 357 -2.41 1.73 -7.30
N LEU A 358 -3.14 2.40 -6.39
CA LEU A 358 -4.00 1.75 -5.39
C LEU A 358 -5.05 0.80 -6.01
N GLU A 359 -5.73 1.22 -7.07
CA GLU A 359 -6.82 0.44 -7.66
C GLU A 359 -6.35 -0.74 -8.50
N THR A 360 -5.05 -0.82 -8.86
CA THR A 360 -4.48 -1.88 -9.70
C THR A 360 -3.53 -2.81 -8.95
N ALA A 361 -3.07 -2.43 -7.75
CA ALA A 361 -2.01 -3.14 -7.03
C ALA A 361 -2.31 -4.62 -6.76
N LEU A 362 -3.48 -4.93 -6.21
CA LEU A 362 -3.88 -6.32 -5.94
C LEU A 362 -3.91 -7.14 -7.23
N SER A 363 -4.51 -6.59 -8.28
CA SER A 363 -4.63 -7.24 -9.58
C SER A 363 -3.27 -7.54 -10.23
N LEU A 364 -2.33 -6.59 -10.13
CA LEU A 364 -0.96 -6.77 -10.62
C LEU A 364 -0.20 -7.80 -9.78
N GLY A 365 -0.36 -7.77 -8.46
CA GLY A 365 0.20 -8.79 -7.56
C GLY A 365 -0.32 -10.20 -7.89
N ILE A 366 -1.61 -10.35 -8.16
CA ILE A 366 -2.20 -11.62 -8.58
C ILE A 366 -1.59 -12.07 -9.92
N ARG A 367 -1.63 -11.22 -10.94
CA ARG A 367 -1.16 -11.55 -12.29
C ARG A 367 0.32 -11.89 -12.34
N GLU A 368 1.15 -11.04 -11.73
CA GLU A 368 2.60 -11.15 -11.88
C GLU A 368 3.24 -12.12 -10.89
N LEU A 369 2.66 -12.25 -9.69
CA LEU A 369 3.31 -13.00 -8.63
C LEU A 369 2.61 -14.32 -8.34
N VAL A 370 1.28 -14.35 -8.25
CA VAL A 370 0.55 -15.57 -7.91
C VAL A 370 0.29 -16.43 -9.13
N GLU A 371 -0.31 -15.90 -10.22
CA GLU A 371 -0.61 -16.67 -11.43
C GLU A 371 0.66 -17.23 -12.08
N LYS A 372 1.80 -16.52 -11.98
CA LYS A 372 3.10 -16.98 -12.49
C LYS A 372 3.86 -17.89 -11.50
N GLY A 373 3.30 -18.19 -10.33
CA GLY A 373 3.89 -19.11 -9.34
C GLY A 373 5.13 -18.57 -8.62
N HIS A 374 5.29 -17.26 -8.56
CA HIS A 374 6.38 -16.62 -7.82
C HIS A 374 6.07 -16.55 -6.32
N LEU A 375 4.82 -16.25 -5.95
CA LEU A 375 4.32 -16.25 -4.58
C LEU A 375 3.06 -17.10 -4.45
N THR A 376 2.83 -17.63 -3.26
CA THR A 376 1.54 -18.17 -2.82
C THR A 376 0.59 -17.04 -2.40
N TRP A 377 -0.70 -17.35 -2.23
CA TRP A 377 -1.67 -16.39 -1.71
C TRP A 377 -1.29 -15.82 -0.34
N PRO A 378 -0.91 -16.65 0.67
CA PRO A 378 -0.46 -16.13 1.96
C PRO A 378 0.77 -15.21 1.84
N GLU A 379 1.75 -15.55 0.99
CA GLU A 379 2.94 -14.72 0.79
C GLU A 379 2.62 -13.37 0.14
N LEU A 380 1.70 -13.32 -0.83
CA LEU A 380 1.25 -12.04 -1.40
C LEU A 380 0.60 -11.16 -0.34
N ILE A 381 -0.32 -11.73 0.45
CA ILE A 381 -1.02 -10.97 1.50
C ILE A 381 -0.09 -10.59 2.65
N GLU A 382 0.91 -11.41 2.98
CA GLU A 382 1.96 -11.03 3.92
C GLU A 382 2.64 -9.72 3.48
N ARG A 383 3.01 -9.57 2.19
CA ARG A 383 3.68 -8.39 1.63
C ARG A 383 2.78 -7.17 1.49
N MET A 384 1.48 -7.38 1.24
CA MET A 384 0.52 -6.30 0.99
C MET A 384 -0.32 -5.91 2.20
N SER A 385 -0.18 -6.59 3.33
CA SER A 385 -1.03 -6.35 4.51
C SER A 385 -0.28 -6.56 5.82
N THR A 386 0.14 -7.79 6.14
CA THR A 386 0.67 -8.14 7.46
C THR A 386 2.01 -7.46 7.75
N SER A 387 2.97 -7.54 6.82
CA SER A 387 4.30 -6.92 6.99
C SER A 387 4.23 -5.39 7.09
N PRO A 388 3.50 -4.67 6.20
CA PRO A 388 3.31 -3.23 6.34
C PRO A 388 2.69 -2.84 7.70
N CYS A 389 1.62 -3.54 8.11
CA CYS A 389 0.97 -3.25 9.40
C CYS A 389 1.92 -3.47 10.58
N ARG A 390 2.69 -4.56 10.56
CA ARG A 390 3.65 -4.86 11.62
C ARG A 390 4.75 -3.81 11.72
N LEU A 391 5.32 -3.39 10.58
CA LEU A 391 6.43 -2.44 10.54
C LEU A 391 6.02 -1.06 11.06
N TYR A 392 4.85 -0.57 10.65
CA TYR A 392 4.35 0.75 11.04
C TYR A 392 3.48 0.73 12.31
N GLY A 393 3.32 -0.44 12.96
CA GLY A 393 2.51 -0.56 14.17
C GLY A 393 1.02 -0.26 13.95
N LEU A 394 0.49 -0.59 12.76
CA LEU A 394 -0.91 -0.36 12.41
C LEU A 394 -1.80 -1.49 12.94
N GLU A 395 -3.05 -1.16 13.31
CA GLU A 395 -4.03 -2.16 13.77
C GLU A 395 -4.70 -2.83 12.56
N GLY A 396 -4.06 -3.85 11.99
CA GLY A 396 -4.58 -4.56 10.80
C GLY A 396 -3.72 -5.78 10.46
N GLY A 397 -3.80 -6.23 9.23
CA GLY A 397 -2.92 -7.26 8.66
C GLY A 397 -3.16 -8.69 9.14
N ARG A 398 -4.34 -9.00 9.71
CA ARG A 398 -4.65 -10.34 10.25
C ARG A 398 -6.15 -10.67 10.20
N VAL A 399 -6.46 -11.96 10.03
CA VAL A 399 -7.81 -12.50 10.14
C VAL A 399 -7.81 -13.47 11.30
N GLU A 400 -8.08 -12.97 12.51
CA GLU A 400 -8.14 -13.75 13.73
C GLU A 400 -9.27 -13.24 14.64
N GLU A 401 -9.79 -14.10 15.51
CA GLU A 401 -10.81 -13.70 16.49
C GLU A 401 -10.29 -12.58 17.39
N LYS A 402 -11.14 -11.59 17.66
CA LYS A 402 -10.88 -10.34 18.39
C LYS A 402 -10.07 -9.29 17.64
N ALA A 403 -9.53 -9.58 16.45
CA ALA A 403 -8.90 -8.58 15.61
C ALA A 403 -9.92 -7.58 15.07
N ALA A 404 -9.45 -6.39 14.68
CA ALA A 404 -10.26 -5.45 13.91
C ALA A 404 -10.78 -6.14 12.64
N ALA A 405 -12.03 -5.91 12.30
CA ALA A 405 -12.63 -6.47 11.10
C ALA A 405 -12.29 -5.59 9.88
N ASP A 406 -11.01 -5.58 9.54
CA ASP A 406 -10.44 -4.95 8.36
C ASP A 406 -10.15 -6.03 7.33
N LEU A 407 -11.01 -6.10 6.30
CA LEU A 407 -11.04 -7.21 5.35
C LEU A 407 -11.19 -6.72 3.92
N VAL A 408 -10.58 -7.45 2.98
CA VAL A 408 -10.86 -7.35 1.55
C VAL A 408 -11.45 -8.67 1.06
N LEU A 409 -12.57 -8.60 0.31
CA LEU A 409 -13.21 -9.73 -0.34
C LEU A 409 -13.08 -9.54 -1.85
N PHE A 410 -12.47 -10.48 -2.55
CA PHE A 410 -12.24 -10.36 -3.99
C PHE A 410 -12.40 -11.70 -4.71
N HIS A 411 -12.81 -11.63 -5.99
CA HIS A 411 -12.83 -12.80 -6.86
C HIS A 411 -11.48 -12.97 -7.54
N PRO A 412 -10.74 -14.08 -7.29
CA PRO A 412 -9.34 -14.18 -7.70
C PRO A 412 -9.14 -14.27 -9.23
N GLN A 413 -10.10 -14.83 -9.96
CA GLN A 413 -9.98 -15.10 -11.39
C GLN A 413 -10.83 -14.18 -12.27
N GLU A 414 -11.86 -13.54 -11.72
CA GLU A 414 -12.66 -12.58 -12.46
C GLU A 414 -11.77 -11.45 -12.96
N ARG A 415 -12.00 -11.03 -14.23
CA ARG A 415 -11.19 -9.99 -14.86
C ARG A 415 -12.00 -8.72 -15.07
N TRP A 416 -11.31 -7.61 -14.98
CA TRP A 416 -11.86 -6.28 -15.26
C TRP A 416 -10.92 -5.51 -16.17
N THR A 417 -11.48 -4.59 -16.95
CA THR A 417 -10.68 -3.70 -17.80
C THR A 417 -10.40 -2.41 -17.06
N VAL A 418 -9.14 -2.01 -17.01
CA VAL A 418 -8.73 -0.74 -16.41
C VAL A 418 -9.19 0.40 -17.32
N SER A 419 -10.25 1.10 -16.96
CA SER A 419 -10.84 2.17 -17.76
C SER A 419 -11.21 3.40 -16.95
N GLU A 420 -11.69 3.23 -15.73
CA GLU A 420 -12.18 4.28 -14.86
C GLU A 420 -11.58 4.16 -13.48
N PHE A 421 -11.21 5.30 -12.90
CA PHE A 421 -10.62 5.39 -11.58
C PHE A 421 -11.52 6.16 -10.62
N THR A 422 -11.48 5.77 -9.35
CA THR A 422 -12.09 6.51 -8.24
C THR A 422 -11.20 7.65 -7.78
N SER A 423 -9.89 7.50 -7.94
CA SER A 423 -8.93 8.60 -7.83
C SER A 423 -9.32 9.78 -8.73
N LYS A 424 -9.05 11.02 -8.30
CA LYS A 424 -9.20 12.21 -9.17
C LYS A 424 -8.31 12.15 -10.41
N SER A 425 -7.18 11.47 -10.29
CA SER A 425 -6.21 11.33 -11.38
C SER A 425 -6.40 10.01 -12.12
N SER A 426 -5.92 9.99 -13.37
CA SER A 426 -5.99 8.81 -14.24
C SER A 426 -4.64 8.45 -14.87
N ASN A 427 -3.53 8.94 -14.28
CA ASN A 427 -2.18 8.72 -14.79
C ASN A 427 -1.70 7.28 -14.53
N SER A 428 -2.18 6.33 -15.32
CA SER A 428 -1.83 4.92 -15.23
C SER A 428 -1.38 4.34 -16.58
N PRO A 429 -0.25 3.60 -16.62
CA PRO A 429 0.18 2.88 -17.82
C PRO A 429 -0.69 1.66 -18.14
N PHE A 430 -1.56 1.25 -17.21
CA PHE A 430 -2.37 0.04 -17.32
C PHE A 430 -3.74 0.25 -17.95
N ILE A 431 -4.08 1.47 -18.36
CA ILE A 431 -5.36 1.77 -19.03
C ILE A 431 -5.55 0.89 -20.25
N GLY A 432 -6.72 0.23 -20.35
CA GLY A 432 -7.07 -0.71 -21.40
C GLY A 432 -6.64 -2.15 -21.14
N GLU A 433 -5.84 -2.41 -20.11
CA GLU A 433 -5.45 -3.78 -19.75
C GLU A 433 -6.58 -4.54 -19.04
N SER A 434 -6.68 -5.83 -19.30
CA SER A 434 -7.56 -6.74 -18.58
C SER A 434 -6.79 -7.39 -17.44
N LEU A 435 -7.18 -7.11 -16.20
CA LEU A 435 -6.51 -7.58 -14.99
C LEU A 435 -7.39 -8.55 -14.19
N PRO A 436 -6.82 -9.59 -13.54
CA PRO A 436 -7.55 -10.48 -12.63
C PRO A 436 -7.76 -9.82 -11.26
N GLY A 437 -8.59 -10.41 -10.42
CA GLY A 437 -8.67 -9.99 -9.01
C GLY A 437 -9.63 -8.83 -8.80
N VAL A 438 -10.92 -9.08 -8.99
CA VAL A 438 -11.96 -8.06 -8.79
C VAL A 438 -12.33 -7.94 -7.33
N VAL A 439 -12.15 -6.77 -6.73
CA VAL A 439 -12.58 -6.48 -5.36
C VAL A 439 -14.10 -6.32 -5.33
N TYR A 440 -14.75 -7.09 -4.47
CA TYR A 440 -16.20 -7.07 -4.25
C TYR A 440 -16.59 -6.24 -3.03
N TYR A 441 -15.83 -6.39 -1.95
CA TYR A 441 -16.07 -5.63 -0.73
C TYR A 441 -14.74 -5.27 -0.08
N THR A 442 -14.69 -4.08 0.47
CA THR A 442 -13.69 -3.67 1.47
C THR A 442 -14.42 -3.31 2.74
N ILE A 443 -14.01 -3.92 3.83
CA ILE A 443 -14.61 -3.75 5.15
C ILE A 443 -13.53 -3.18 6.06
N CYS A 444 -13.82 -2.06 6.72
CA CYS A 444 -12.90 -1.40 7.63
C CYS A 444 -13.62 -1.12 8.96
N GLY A 445 -13.05 -1.61 10.07
CA GLY A 445 -13.70 -1.54 11.38
C GLY A 445 -15.12 -2.15 11.38
N GLY A 446 -15.31 -3.24 10.63
CA GLY A 446 -16.61 -3.93 10.49
C GLY A 446 -17.64 -3.22 9.60
N ARG A 447 -17.31 -2.07 9.00
CA ARG A 447 -18.18 -1.33 8.09
C ARG A 447 -17.78 -1.55 6.65
N ILE A 448 -18.76 -1.78 5.78
CA ILE A 448 -18.52 -1.85 4.33
C ILE A 448 -18.19 -0.46 3.84
N VAL A 449 -16.94 -0.22 3.43
CA VAL A 449 -16.45 1.05 2.91
C VAL A 449 -16.38 1.07 1.38
N TYR A 450 -16.36 -0.11 0.77
CA TYR A 450 -16.54 -0.29 -0.67
C TYR A 450 -17.35 -1.54 -0.95
N LYS A 451 -18.23 -1.45 -1.93
CA LYS A 451 -19.00 -2.57 -2.50
C LYS A 451 -19.04 -2.39 -4.01
N LYS A 452 -18.67 -3.44 -4.75
CA LYS A 452 -18.82 -3.49 -6.21
C LYS A 452 -20.28 -3.31 -6.59
N ALA A 453 -20.52 -2.40 -7.55
CA ALA A 453 -21.86 -2.14 -8.08
C ALA A 453 -22.42 -3.34 -8.86
#